data_af56d1c820b24f3c01d66be349845882
#
_entry.id   af56d1c820b24f3c01d66be349845882
#
_cell.length_a   1.000
_cell.length_b   1.000
_cell.length_c   1.000
_cell.angle_alpha   90.00
_cell.angle_beta   90.00
_cell.angle_gamma   90.00
#
_symmetry.space_group_name_H-M   'P 1'
#
loop_
_entity.id
_entity.type
_entity.pdbx_description
1 polymer ?
#
loop_
_entity_poly.entity_id
_entity_poly.type
_entity_poly.pdbx_seq_one_letter_code
_entity_poly.pdbx_strand_id
1 'polypeptide(L)'
;MEVMVETCCGIDVHQKSIVCCILDGPLDTNKPKKQHRTFGTTTKKLREALTWIQSQNVTHVFFESTGQYWIPIFSIFYDINLTLILANPQHINNLPGKKTDMNDAEWIAQLGRCGLIDPSYIPCEEVQQLRLLTR
;
A
#
# COMPACT_ATOMS: atom_id res chain seq x y z
N MET A 1 -15.39 -10.23 8.01
CA MET A 1 -14.47 -10.42 6.87
C MET A 1 -13.33 -11.31 7.30
N GLU A 2 -12.97 -12.26 6.45
CA GLU A 2 -11.88 -13.17 6.74
C GLU A 2 -10.54 -12.50 6.53
N VAL A 3 -9.61 -12.66 7.50
CA VAL A 3 -8.27 -12.08 7.43
C VAL A 3 -7.34 -13.03 6.69
N MET A 4 -6.69 -12.53 5.63
CA MET A 4 -5.83 -13.31 4.75
C MET A 4 -4.34 -12.97 4.93
N VAL A 5 -4.00 -11.79 5.46
CA VAL A 5 -2.63 -11.30 5.61
C VAL A 5 -2.44 -10.76 7.02
N GLU A 6 -1.39 -11.24 7.73
CA GLU A 6 -1.13 -10.79 9.10
C GLU A 6 -0.64 -9.34 9.17
N THR A 7 0.38 -9.03 8.39
CA THR A 7 1.03 -7.70 8.44
C THR A 7 1.05 -7.09 7.05
N CYS A 8 0.37 -5.98 6.89
CA CYS A 8 0.29 -5.29 5.61
C CYS A 8 0.34 -3.78 5.78
N CYS A 9 0.59 -3.09 4.69
CA CYS A 9 0.58 -1.64 4.63
C CYS A 9 -0.39 -1.17 3.54
N GLY A 10 -1.26 -0.24 3.88
CA GLY A 10 -2.07 0.49 2.92
C GLY A 10 -1.47 1.87 2.70
N ILE A 11 -1.40 2.31 1.46
CA ILE A 11 -0.84 3.61 1.12
C ILE A 11 -1.84 4.39 0.28
N ASP A 12 -2.20 5.57 0.77
CA ASP A 12 -2.98 6.55 0.01
C ASP A 12 -1.99 7.52 -0.63
N VAL A 13 -1.92 7.50 -1.96
CA VAL A 13 -0.90 8.21 -2.72
C VAL A 13 -1.44 9.55 -3.22
N HIS A 14 -0.73 10.63 -2.89
CA HIS A 14 -0.99 11.96 -3.38
C HIS A 14 0.24 12.50 -4.12
N GLN A 15 0.10 13.63 -4.78
CA GLN A 15 1.19 14.22 -5.55
C GLN A 15 2.42 14.53 -4.70
N LYS A 16 2.23 15.08 -3.50
CA LYS A 16 3.33 15.58 -2.66
C LYS A 16 3.55 14.77 -1.39
N SER A 17 2.68 13.81 -1.11
CA SER A 17 2.79 13.01 0.10
C SER A 17 2.13 11.66 -0.08
N ILE A 18 2.55 10.71 0.76
CA ILE A 18 1.88 9.42 0.90
C ILE A 18 1.51 9.25 2.37
N VAL A 19 0.33 8.69 2.59
CA VAL A 19 -0.13 8.33 3.93
C VAL A 19 -0.08 6.81 4.03
N CYS A 20 0.70 6.30 4.97
CA CYS A 20 0.89 4.87 5.16
C CYS A 20 0.21 4.40 6.42
N CYS A 21 -0.50 3.29 6.35
CA CYS A 21 -1.08 2.63 7.51
C CYS A 21 -0.64 1.18 7.54
N ILE A 22 0.04 0.78 8.62
CA ILE A 22 0.42 -0.62 8.83
C ILE A 22 -0.58 -1.24 9.78
N LEU A 23 -1.14 -2.38 9.35
CA LEU A 23 -1.98 -3.23 10.20
C LEU A 23 -1.23 -4.51 10.49
N ASP A 24 -1.11 -4.85 11.76
CA ASP A 24 -0.38 -6.03 12.23
C ASP A 24 -1.19 -6.77 13.29
N GLY A 25 -1.41 -8.05 13.06
CA GLY A 25 -2.11 -8.89 14.00
C GLY A 25 -2.32 -10.29 13.47
N PRO A 26 -2.63 -11.26 14.36
CA PRO A 26 -2.85 -12.63 13.93
C PRO A 26 -4.04 -12.76 12.99
N LEU A 27 -4.07 -13.85 12.21
CA LEU A 27 -5.11 -14.10 11.23
C LEU A 27 -6.50 -14.33 11.85
N ASP A 28 -6.53 -14.62 13.13
CA ASP A 28 -7.79 -14.92 13.85
C ASP A 28 -8.45 -13.68 14.47
N THR A 29 -7.91 -12.48 14.25
CA THR A 29 -8.47 -11.26 14.81
C THR A 29 -8.76 -10.21 13.75
N ASN A 30 -9.87 -9.47 13.95
CA ASN A 30 -10.23 -8.32 13.13
C ASN A 30 -9.80 -6.99 13.78
N LYS A 31 -9.02 -7.04 14.86
CA LYS A 31 -8.54 -5.85 15.58
C LYS A 31 -7.01 -5.80 15.59
N PRO A 32 -6.38 -5.56 14.42
CA PRO A 32 -4.91 -5.48 14.35
C PRO A 32 -4.41 -4.19 15.00
N LYS A 33 -3.13 -4.19 15.36
CA LYS A 33 -2.45 -2.96 15.75
C LYS A 33 -2.30 -2.06 14.53
N LYS A 34 -2.52 -0.75 14.73
CA LYS A 34 -2.45 0.25 13.65
C LYS A 34 -1.29 1.21 13.89
N GLN A 35 -0.55 1.50 12.84
CA GLN A 35 0.47 2.54 12.85
C GLN A 35 0.29 3.38 11.59
N HIS A 36 0.30 4.71 11.76
CA HIS A 36 0.15 5.67 10.65
C HIS A 36 1.40 6.54 10.56
N ARG A 37 1.89 6.75 9.35
CA ARG A 37 2.94 7.74 9.08
C ARG A 37 2.71 8.37 7.73
N THR A 38 3.11 9.64 7.61
CA THR A 38 3.05 10.38 6.35
C THR A 38 4.48 10.71 5.91
N PHE A 39 4.75 10.50 4.63
CA PHE A 39 6.06 10.79 4.03
C PHE A 39 5.88 11.68 2.81
N GLY A 40 6.91 12.46 2.50
CA GLY A 40 6.97 13.16 1.22
C GLY A 40 7.23 12.21 0.06
N THR A 41 7.17 12.73 -1.16
CA THR A 41 7.32 11.91 -2.38
C THR A 41 8.69 12.07 -3.05
N THR A 42 9.66 12.73 -2.41
CA THR A 42 11.03 12.72 -2.91
C THR A 42 11.61 11.32 -2.79
N THR A 43 12.61 11.00 -3.61
CA THR A 43 13.28 9.69 -3.57
C THR A 43 13.78 9.35 -2.17
N LYS A 44 14.39 10.31 -1.50
CA LYS A 44 14.88 10.12 -0.13
C LYS A 44 13.77 9.76 0.83
N LYS A 45 12.63 10.49 0.77
CA LYS A 45 11.49 10.27 1.66
C LYS A 45 10.80 8.94 1.37
N LEU A 46 10.69 8.57 0.10
CA LEU A 46 10.12 7.27 -0.26
C LEU A 46 11.00 6.11 0.20
N ARG A 47 12.31 6.27 0.18
CA ARG A 47 13.23 5.27 0.74
C ARG A 47 13.12 5.17 2.25
N GLU A 48 12.91 6.28 2.94
CA GLU A 48 12.65 6.27 4.37
C GLU A 48 11.35 5.52 4.68
N ALA A 49 10.31 5.74 3.87
CA ALA A 49 9.05 5.00 4.00
C ALA A 49 9.25 3.50 3.81
N LEU A 50 10.00 3.11 2.79
CA LEU A 50 10.30 1.70 2.52
C LEU A 50 11.06 1.06 3.70
N THR A 51 12.06 1.75 4.23
CA THR A 51 12.83 1.27 5.38
C THR A 51 11.91 1.05 6.60
N TRP A 52 11.03 2.00 6.86
CA TRP A 52 10.06 1.87 7.97
C TRP A 52 9.14 0.68 7.75
N ILE A 53 8.59 0.52 6.55
CA ILE A 53 7.70 -0.57 6.21
C ILE A 53 8.40 -1.92 6.38
N GLN A 54 9.63 -2.04 5.87
CA GLN A 54 10.40 -3.28 6.00
C GLN A 54 10.75 -3.60 7.45
N SER A 55 10.98 -2.58 8.28
CA SER A 55 11.31 -2.77 9.70
C SER A 55 10.14 -3.34 10.50
N GLN A 56 8.91 -3.25 9.98
CA GLN A 56 7.70 -3.74 10.64
C GLN A 56 7.29 -5.14 10.15
N ASN A 57 8.13 -5.82 9.39
CA ASN A 57 7.85 -7.17 8.86
C ASN A 57 6.64 -7.22 7.93
N VAL A 58 6.36 -6.14 7.22
CA VAL A 58 5.26 -6.09 6.25
C VAL A 58 5.57 -7.00 5.07
N THR A 59 4.59 -7.81 4.66
CA THR A 59 4.71 -8.71 3.51
C THR A 59 3.99 -8.19 2.27
N HIS A 60 2.91 -7.44 2.46
CA HIS A 60 2.05 -6.95 1.38
C HIS A 60 1.87 -5.46 1.51
N VAL A 61 2.03 -4.74 0.42
CA VAL A 61 1.79 -3.31 0.34
C VAL A 61 0.70 -3.07 -0.70
N PHE A 62 -0.41 -2.51 -0.24
CA PHE A 62 -1.55 -2.15 -1.09
C PHE A 62 -1.56 -0.64 -1.24
N PHE A 63 -1.63 -0.15 -2.46
CA PHE A 63 -1.66 1.29 -2.67
C PHE A 63 -2.64 1.66 -3.76
N GLU A 64 -3.25 2.82 -3.58
CA GLU A 64 -4.21 3.40 -4.49
C GLU A 64 -3.69 4.77 -4.90
N SER A 65 -3.77 5.06 -6.18
CA SER A 65 -3.33 6.34 -6.70
C SER A 65 -4.23 6.76 -7.84
N THR A 66 -4.57 8.04 -7.85
CA THR A 66 -5.16 8.65 -9.03
C THR A 66 -4.03 9.06 -9.99
N GLY A 67 -4.24 8.88 -11.29
CA GLY A 67 -3.23 9.21 -12.28
C GLY A 67 -2.00 8.32 -12.19
N GLN A 68 -0.82 8.92 -12.25
CA GLN A 68 0.45 8.20 -12.32
C GLN A 68 1.36 8.41 -11.11
N TYR A 69 0.83 8.95 -10.02
CA TYR A 69 1.64 9.24 -8.82
C TYR A 69 2.17 7.98 -8.13
N TRP A 70 1.58 6.80 -8.42
CA TRP A 70 2.04 5.51 -7.89
C TRP A 70 3.38 5.07 -8.50
N ILE A 71 3.75 5.58 -9.68
CA ILE A 71 4.91 5.10 -10.45
C ILE A 71 6.23 5.21 -9.67
N PRO A 72 6.59 6.38 -9.10
CA PRO A 72 7.84 6.46 -8.34
C PRO A 72 7.85 5.54 -7.12
N ILE A 73 6.70 5.39 -6.47
CA ILE A 73 6.57 4.53 -5.28
C ILE A 73 6.81 3.08 -5.67
N PHE A 74 6.14 2.61 -6.71
CA PHE A 74 6.29 1.23 -7.19
C PHE A 74 7.75 0.95 -7.55
N SER A 75 8.39 1.89 -8.25
CA SER A 75 9.79 1.76 -8.66
C SER A 75 10.75 1.60 -7.47
N ILE A 76 10.54 2.38 -6.42
CA ILE A 76 11.39 2.36 -5.23
C ILE A 76 11.09 1.14 -4.35
N PHE A 77 9.81 0.77 -4.23
CA PHE A 77 9.35 -0.30 -3.37
C PHE A 77 9.47 -1.69 -3.99
N TYR A 78 9.79 -1.77 -5.28
CA TYR A 78 9.88 -3.06 -5.98
C TYR A 78 11.03 -3.89 -5.42
N ASP A 79 10.67 -4.86 -4.58
CA ASP A 79 11.61 -5.73 -3.86
C ASP A 79 11.04 -7.14 -3.86
N ILE A 80 11.90 -8.13 -3.95
CA ILE A 80 11.48 -9.54 -3.97
C ILE A 80 10.81 -9.98 -2.66
N ASN A 81 11.07 -9.27 -1.56
CA ASN A 81 10.51 -9.58 -0.24
C ASN A 81 9.17 -8.91 0.02
N LEU A 82 8.69 -8.07 -0.89
CA LEU A 82 7.42 -7.38 -0.76
C LEU A 82 6.51 -7.70 -1.93
N THR A 83 5.25 -7.98 -1.62
CA THR A 83 4.20 -8.10 -2.63
C THR A 83 3.53 -6.74 -2.77
N LEU A 84 3.68 -6.11 -3.93
CA LEU A 84 3.10 -4.80 -4.22
C LEU A 84 1.82 -4.97 -5.03
N ILE A 85 0.74 -4.39 -4.55
CA ILE A 85 -0.56 -4.50 -5.21
C ILE A 85 -1.13 -3.10 -5.43
N LEU A 86 -1.27 -2.71 -6.69
CA LEU A 86 -1.92 -1.46 -7.07
C LEU A 86 -3.43 -1.70 -7.15
N ALA A 87 -4.18 -0.99 -6.32
CA ALA A 87 -5.63 -1.13 -6.25
C ALA A 87 -6.33 -0.17 -7.19
N ASN A 88 -7.45 -0.62 -7.75
CA ASN A 88 -8.30 0.24 -8.57
C ASN A 88 -9.11 1.17 -7.66
N PRO A 89 -8.99 2.51 -7.81
CA PRO A 89 -9.74 3.45 -6.96
C PRO A 89 -11.24 3.25 -7.00
N GLN A 90 -11.80 2.96 -8.18
CA GLN A 90 -13.25 2.75 -8.30
C GLN A 90 -13.71 1.52 -7.53
N HIS A 91 -12.93 0.45 -7.59
CA HIS A 91 -13.24 -0.77 -6.84
C HIS A 91 -13.25 -0.51 -5.33
N ILE A 92 -12.23 0.17 -4.83
CA ILE A 92 -12.10 0.49 -3.41
C ILE A 92 -13.26 1.37 -2.94
N ASN A 93 -13.61 2.40 -3.72
CA ASN A 93 -14.65 3.35 -3.33
C ASN A 93 -16.05 2.73 -3.34
N ASN A 94 -16.23 1.64 -4.09
CA ASN A 94 -17.53 0.96 -4.19
C ASN A 94 -17.74 -0.15 -3.17
N LEU A 95 -16.69 -0.50 -2.40
CA LEU A 95 -16.81 -1.54 -1.37
C LEU A 95 -17.51 -0.98 -0.12
N PRO A 96 -18.48 -1.72 0.44
CA PRO A 96 -19.19 -1.25 1.63
C PRO A 96 -18.38 -1.47 2.91
N GLY A 97 -18.75 -0.73 3.96
CA GLY A 97 -18.22 -0.98 5.30
C GLY A 97 -17.18 0.01 5.80
N LYS A 98 -16.81 1.01 5.00
CA LYS A 98 -15.88 2.03 5.46
C LYS A 98 -16.53 2.91 6.52
N LYS A 99 -15.89 3.03 7.69
CA LYS A 99 -16.35 3.93 8.73
C LYS A 99 -15.99 5.38 8.37
N THR A 100 -16.85 6.33 8.77
CA THR A 100 -16.69 7.74 8.40
C THR A 100 -15.42 8.38 8.95
N ASP A 101 -14.90 7.88 10.09
CA ASP A 101 -13.68 8.38 10.73
C ASP A 101 -12.40 7.66 10.27
N MET A 102 -12.55 6.64 9.42
CA MET A 102 -11.41 5.86 8.92
C MET A 102 -10.76 6.57 7.74
N ASN A 103 -9.44 6.79 7.78
CA ASN A 103 -8.75 7.37 6.65
C ASN A 103 -8.57 6.36 5.52
N ASP A 104 -8.24 6.87 4.33
CA ASP A 104 -8.16 6.03 3.13
C ASP A 104 -7.05 4.98 3.21
N ALA A 105 -5.91 5.33 3.81
CA ALA A 105 -4.79 4.39 3.96
C ALA A 105 -5.19 3.20 4.83
N GLU A 106 -5.89 3.46 5.94
CA GLU A 106 -6.38 2.40 6.82
C GLU A 106 -7.41 1.52 6.10
N TRP A 107 -8.32 2.15 5.34
CA TRP A 107 -9.34 1.42 4.57
C TRP A 107 -8.71 0.50 3.53
N ILE A 108 -7.70 1.01 2.80
CA ILE A 108 -6.96 0.23 1.82
C ILE A 108 -6.26 -0.95 2.50
N ALA A 109 -5.59 -0.72 3.62
CA ALA A 109 -4.90 -1.76 4.37
C ALA A 109 -5.89 -2.83 4.87
N GLN A 110 -7.04 -2.42 5.37
CA GLN A 110 -8.06 -3.34 5.87
C GLN A 110 -8.64 -4.20 4.75
N LEU A 111 -8.96 -3.60 3.61
CA LEU A 111 -9.46 -4.35 2.46
C LEU A 111 -8.41 -5.34 1.94
N GLY A 112 -7.16 -4.89 1.85
CA GLY A 112 -6.06 -5.75 1.40
C GLY A 112 -5.82 -6.91 2.37
N ARG A 113 -5.86 -6.63 3.67
CA ARG A 113 -5.69 -7.65 4.71
C ARG A 113 -6.74 -8.75 4.61
N CYS A 114 -7.94 -8.39 4.18
CA CYS A 114 -9.06 -9.34 4.02
C CYS A 114 -9.15 -9.94 2.62
N GLY A 115 -8.21 -9.65 1.74
CA GLY A 115 -8.18 -10.21 0.39
C GLY A 115 -9.26 -9.65 -0.54
N LEU A 116 -9.77 -8.44 -0.26
CA LEU A 116 -10.88 -7.86 -1.01
C LEU A 116 -10.45 -6.90 -2.12
N ILE A 117 -9.15 -6.71 -2.31
CA ILE A 117 -8.64 -5.82 -3.34
C ILE A 117 -8.34 -6.61 -4.60
N ASP A 118 -8.94 -6.19 -5.72
CA ASP A 118 -8.59 -6.71 -7.04
C ASP A 118 -7.36 -5.93 -7.55
N PRO A 119 -6.22 -6.60 -7.79
CA PRO A 119 -5.04 -5.90 -8.24
C PRO A 119 -5.18 -5.43 -9.69
N SER A 120 -4.64 -4.24 -9.96
CA SER A 120 -4.43 -3.80 -11.33
C SER A 120 -3.20 -4.51 -11.90
N TYR A 121 -3.30 -4.94 -13.16
CA TYR A 121 -2.19 -5.62 -13.80
C TYR A 121 -1.10 -4.61 -14.20
N ILE A 122 0.14 -4.88 -13.79
CA ILE A 122 1.31 -4.11 -14.18
C ILE A 122 2.31 -5.07 -14.82
N PRO A 123 2.59 -4.96 -16.14
CA PRO A 123 3.56 -5.84 -16.79
C PRO A 123 4.95 -5.69 -16.19
N CYS A 124 5.66 -6.81 -16.00
CA CYS A 124 7.01 -6.79 -15.45
C CYS A 124 7.96 -5.93 -16.28
N GLU A 125 7.79 -5.92 -17.59
CA GLU A 125 8.62 -5.10 -18.49
C GLU A 125 8.47 -3.62 -18.19
N GLU A 126 7.25 -3.14 -17.97
CA GLU A 126 7.00 -1.75 -17.60
C GLU A 126 7.65 -1.40 -16.27
N VAL A 127 7.60 -2.29 -15.29
CA VAL A 127 8.26 -2.09 -14.00
C VAL A 127 9.77 -1.94 -14.17
N GLN A 128 10.40 -2.78 -14.98
CA GLN A 128 11.83 -2.70 -15.21
C GLN A 128 12.21 -1.39 -15.91
N GLN A 129 11.43 -0.95 -16.89
CA GLN A 129 11.64 0.33 -17.56
C GLN A 129 11.51 1.51 -16.58
N LEU A 130 10.51 1.48 -15.71
CA LEU A 130 10.33 2.52 -14.71
C LEU A 130 11.51 2.59 -13.74
N ARG A 131 12.06 1.44 -13.35
CA ARG A 131 13.24 1.41 -12.46
C ARG A 131 14.48 1.98 -13.14
N LEU A 132 14.65 1.73 -14.44
CA LEU A 132 15.76 2.29 -15.20
C LEU A 132 15.65 3.82 -15.32
N LEU A 133 14.43 4.34 -15.48
CA LEU A 133 14.20 5.77 -15.60
C LEU A 133 14.37 6.52 -14.28
N THR A 134 14.20 5.86 -13.15
CA THR A 134 14.22 6.49 -11.82
C THR A 134 15.53 6.32 -11.07
N ARG A 135 16.48 5.62 -11.65
CA ARG A 135 17.81 5.44 -11.07
C ARG A 135 18.68 6.68 -11.19
#